data_2983d3b3815c8e6afb00149f3836d91f
#
_entry.id   2983d3b3815c8e6afb00149f3836d91f
#
_cell.length_a   1.000
_cell.length_b   1.000
_cell.length_c   1.000
_cell.angle_alpha   90.00
_cell.angle_beta   90.00
_cell.angle_gamma   90.00
#
_symmetry.space_group_name_H-M   'P 1'
#
loop_
_entity.id
_entity.type
_entity.pdbx_description
1 polymer ?
#
loop_
_entity_poly.entity_id
_entity_poly.type
_entity_poly.pdbx_seq_one_letter_code
_entity_poly.pdbx_strand_id
1 'polypeptide(L)'
;LPDVVLKKEKAKDKESEIRIIMPRADVRKFKEVLLYVLSKIGAKPNIGETALYKLLYFIDFDFYEKFEEQLTGARYIKNHYGPTPVEFKKIVEGMEKKGEVERVKSSYFQYDQKKYLPRREPDLKNLSAQEIKHIDEVLARLSDKNANELSAYSHSDVPWRVHKPGETISYESVFYRDEDHSVRNYDDEL
;
A
#
# COMPACT_ATOMS: atom_id res chain seq x y z
N LEU A 1 29.67 23.31 -0.73
CA LEU A 1 29.87 21.96 -1.32
C LEU A 1 30.02 20.84 -0.27
N PRO A 2 30.73 21.02 0.89
CA PRO A 2 30.76 19.99 1.93
C PRO A 2 29.41 19.67 2.53
N ASP A 3 28.53 20.65 2.66
CA ASP A 3 27.20 20.48 3.26
C ASP A 3 26.24 19.63 2.41
N VAL A 4 26.41 19.63 1.10
CA VAL A 4 25.56 18.82 0.20
C VAL A 4 25.95 17.34 0.27
N VAL A 5 27.24 17.05 0.44
CA VAL A 5 27.75 15.67 0.59
C VAL A 5 27.30 15.10 1.93
N LEU A 6 27.39 15.88 3.02
CA LEU A 6 26.93 15.47 4.35
C LEU A 6 25.41 15.24 4.41
N LYS A 7 24.62 16.03 3.67
CA LYS A 7 23.16 15.81 3.59
C LYS A 7 22.80 14.53 2.81
N LYS A 8 23.56 14.19 1.78
CA LYS A 8 23.36 12.94 1.03
C LYS A 8 23.73 11.70 1.86
N GLU A 9 24.80 11.77 2.63
CA GLU A 9 25.21 10.68 3.53
C GLU A 9 24.19 10.47 4.65
N LYS A 10 23.72 11.55 5.29
CA LYS A 10 22.67 11.48 6.33
C LYS A 10 21.33 10.95 5.80
N ALA A 11 20.98 11.22 4.55
CA ALA A 11 19.79 10.68 3.92
C ALA A 11 19.93 9.18 3.62
N LYS A 12 21.11 8.73 3.18
CA LYS A 12 21.40 7.30 2.98
C LYS A 12 21.38 6.50 4.27
N ASP A 13 21.95 7.04 5.34
CA ASP A 13 21.95 6.40 6.65
C ASP A 13 20.53 6.26 7.22
N LYS A 14 19.64 7.22 7.01
CA LYS A 14 18.24 7.12 7.44
C LYS A 14 17.45 6.05 6.69
N GLU A 15 17.70 5.86 5.40
CA GLU A 15 17.06 4.77 4.64
C GLU A 15 17.55 3.39 5.06
N SER A 16 18.83 3.27 5.49
CA SER A 16 19.40 2.01 5.97
C SER A 16 18.92 1.63 7.38
N GLU A 17 18.37 2.57 8.14
CA GLU A 17 17.88 2.36 9.51
C GLU A 17 16.40 1.95 9.60
N ILE A 18 15.66 1.91 8.47
CA ILE A 18 14.27 1.44 8.49
C ILE A 18 14.26 -0.06 8.85
N ARG A 19 13.75 -0.36 10.03
CA ARG A 19 13.60 -1.73 10.51
C ARG A 19 12.15 -2.17 10.35
N ILE A 20 11.98 -3.45 10.02
CA ILE A 20 10.66 -4.06 10.06
C ILE A 20 10.27 -4.24 11.52
N ILE A 21 9.24 -3.51 11.98
CA ILE A 21 8.70 -3.62 13.33
C ILE A 21 7.35 -4.36 13.38
N MET A 22 6.81 -4.74 12.22
CA MET A 22 5.62 -5.59 12.15
C MET A 22 5.90 -6.96 12.76
N PRO A 23 4.93 -7.57 13.47
CA PRO A 23 5.02 -8.97 13.88
C PRO A 23 5.25 -9.90 12.68
N ARG A 24 5.97 -11.00 12.90
CA ARG A 24 6.30 -11.96 11.82
C ARG A 24 5.06 -12.49 11.10
N ALA A 25 3.97 -12.72 11.85
CA ALA A 25 2.71 -13.20 11.29
C ALA A 25 2.11 -12.17 10.33
N ASP A 26 2.17 -10.89 10.67
CA ASP A 26 1.68 -9.79 9.82
C ASP A 26 2.55 -9.62 8.58
N VAL A 27 3.87 -9.75 8.71
CA VAL A 27 4.79 -9.73 7.56
C VAL A 27 4.46 -10.85 6.58
N ARG A 28 4.24 -12.07 7.07
CA ARG A 28 3.84 -13.20 6.22
C ARG A 28 2.53 -12.92 5.50
N LYS A 29 1.54 -12.43 6.22
CA LYS A 29 0.24 -12.08 5.65
C LYS A 29 0.35 -10.95 4.61
N PHE A 30 1.13 -9.92 4.90
CA PHE A 30 1.40 -8.84 3.95
C PHE A 30 2.01 -9.36 2.64
N LYS A 31 2.99 -10.25 2.73
CA LYS A 31 3.61 -10.88 1.55
C LYS A 31 2.59 -11.61 0.69
N GLU A 32 1.71 -12.38 1.30
CA GLU A 32 0.69 -13.15 0.58
C GLU A 32 -0.38 -12.24 -0.04
N VAL A 33 -0.79 -11.19 0.67
CA VAL A 33 -1.69 -10.17 0.11
C VAL A 33 -1.03 -9.47 -1.08
N LEU A 34 0.24 -9.09 -0.95
CA LEU A 34 0.99 -8.47 -2.05
C LEU A 34 1.06 -9.40 -3.27
N LEU A 35 1.42 -10.65 -3.09
CA LEU A 35 1.47 -11.62 -4.19
C LEU A 35 0.11 -11.83 -4.83
N TYR A 36 -0.95 -11.89 -4.03
CA TYR A 36 -2.31 -11.99 -4.54
C TYR A 36 -2.69 -10.77 -5.40
N VAL A 37 -2.43 -9.57 -4.92
CA VAL A 37 -2.67 -8.33 -5.66
C VAL A 37 -1.87 -8.32 -6.96
N LEU A 38 -0.58 -8.62 -6.90
CA LEU A 38 0.29 -8.64 -8.08
C LEU A 38 -0.14 -9.70 -9.10
N SER A 39 -0.60 -10.86 -8.65
CA SER A 39 -1.11 -11.90 -9.56
C SER A 39 -2.36 -11.46 -10.31
N LYS A 40 -3.18 -10.59 -9.70
CA LYS A 40 -4.40 -10.08 -10.32
C LYS A 40 -4.18 -8.87 -11.22
N ILE A 41 -3.35 -7.92 -10.80
CA ILE A 41 -3.25 -6.61 -11.47
C ILE A 41 -1.82 -6.13 -11.74
N GLY A 42 -0.80 -6.86 -11.33
CA GLY A 42 0.60 -6.43 -11.46
C GLY A 42 1.06 -6.23 -12.90
N ALA A 43 0.48 -6.96 -13.86
CA ALA A 43 0.81 -6.83 -15.28
C ALA A 43 0.09 -5.66 -15.98
N LYS A 44 -0.89 -5.03 -15.34
CA LYS A 44 -1.60 -3.88 -15.94
C LYS A 44 -0.63 -2.72 -16.20
N PRO A 45 -0.68 -2.07 -17.38
CA PRO A 45 0.26 -0.99 -17.72
C PRO A 45 0.24 0.20 -16.76
N ASN A 46 -0.91 0.49 -16.16
CA ASN A 46 -1.11 1.61 -15.22
C ASN A 46 -0.63 1.31 -13.79
N ILE A 47 -0.25 0.08 -13.47
CA ILE A 47 0.11 -0.33 -12.11
C ILE A 47 1.62 -0.40 -11.95
N GLY A 48 2.21 0.69 -11.46
CA GLY A 48 3.57 0.73 -10.93
C GLY A 48 3.56 0.88 -9.41
N GLU A 49 4.72 1.14 -8.83
CA GLU A 49 4.90 1.28 -7.38
C GLU A 49 3.94 2.32 -6.77
N THR A 50 3.81 3.48 -7.41
CA THR A 50 2.97 4.57 -6.89
C THR A 50 1.49 4.18 -6.82
N ALA A 51 0.96 3.57 -7.87
CA ALA A 51 -0.41 3.06 -7.87
C ALA A 51 -0.59 1.91 -6.87
N LEU A 52 0.38 1.00 -6.82
CA LEU A 52 0.35 -0.14 -5.90
C LEU A 52 0.26 0.29 -4.43
N TYR A 53 1.02 1.31 -4.02
CA TYR A 53 0.97 1.84 -2.66
C TYR A 53 -0.43 2.33 -2.27
N LYS A 54 -1.12 3.01 -3.18
CA LYS A 54 -2.48 3.50 -2.91
C LYS A 54 -3.49 2.37 -2.89
N LEU A 55 -3.36 1.38 -3.76
CA LEU A 55 -4.23 0.20 -3.74
C LEU A 55 -4.09 -0.57 -2.42
N LEU A 56 -2.86 -0.78 -1.94
CA LEU A 56 -2.61 -1.40 -0.64
C LEU A 56 -3.20 -0.57 0.50
N TYR A 57 -3.06 0.75 0.45
CA TYR A 57 -3.67 1.66 1.42
C TYR A 57 -5.20 1.48 1.48
N PHE A 58 -5.88 1.52 0.34
CA PHE A 58 -7.34 1.36 0.33
C PHE A 58 -7.77 -0.06 0.73
N ILE A 59 -7.01 -1.09 0.38
CA ILE A 59 -7.27 -2.45 0.86
C ILE A 59 -7.28 -2.48 2.39
N ASP A 60 -6.25 -1.94 3.04
CA ASP A 60 -6.12 -1.95 4.50
C ASP A 60 -7.13 -1.03 5.19
N PHE A 61 -7.26 0.21 4.73
CA PHE A 61 -8.11 1.21 5.40
C PHE A 61 -9.60 0.97 5.16
N ASP A 62 -9.99 0.54 3.97
CA ASP A 62 -11.37 0.16 3.69
C ASP A 62 -11.80 -1.07 4.49
N PHE A 63 -10.89 -2.04 4.64
CA PHE A 63 -11.14 -3.21 5.48
C PHE A 63 -11.36 -2.82 6.94
N TYR A 64 -10.52 -1.93 7.45
CA TYR A 64 -10.66 -1.43 8.82
C TYR A 64 -12.00 -0.68 9.03
N GLU A 65 -12.40 0.14 8.08
CA GLU A 65 -13.70 0.82 8.17
C GLU A 65 -14.86 -0.17 8.22
N LYS A 66 -14.82 -1.23 7.41
CA LYS A 66 -15.88 -2.22 7.35
C LYS A 66 -15.96 -3.13 8.58
N PHE A 67 -14.81 -3.56 9.08
CA PHE A 67 -14.73 -4.68 10.02
C PHE A 67 -14.05 -4.34 11.36
N GLU A 68 -13.53 -3.13 11.51
CA GLU A 68 -12.82 -2.65 12.70
C GLU A 68 -11.62 -3.54 13.08
N GLU A 69 -11.05 -4.21 12.08
CA GLU A 69 -9.86 -5.05 12.19
C GLU A 69 -8.86 -4.66 11.09
N GLN A 70 -7.56 -4.78 11.39
CA GLN A 70 -6.53 -4.60 10.39
C GLN A 70 -6.40 -5.86 9.51
N LEU A 71 -6.29 -5.67 8.18
CA LEU A 71 -6.10 -6.80 7.29
C LEU A 71 -4.65 -7.27 7.30
N THR A 72 -3.70 -6.39 6.96
CA THR A 72 -2.27 -6.75 6.89
C THR A 72 -1.47 -6.33 8.11
N GLY A 73 -1.96 -5.41 8.92
CA GLY A 73 -1.21 -4.79 10.01
C GLY A 73 -0.14 -3.79 9.56
N ALA A 74 -0.09 -3.46 8.27
CA ALA A 74 0.89 -2.51 7.73
C ALA A 74 0.67 -1.10 8.28
N ARG A 75 1.78 -0.38 8.48
CA ARG A 75 1.77 1.04 8.83
C ARG A 75 1.91 1.87 7.56
N TYR A 76 1.16 2.97 7.50
CA TYR A 76 1.21 3.92 6.40
C TYR A 76 1.57 5.30 6.93
N ILE A 77 2.44 6.02 6.23
CA ILE A 77 2.79 7.39 6.53
C ILE A 77 2.23 8.34 5.48
N LYS A 78 1.97 9.57 5.90
CA LYS A 78 1.62 10.65 4.99
C LYS A 78 2.87 11.13 4.27
N ASN A 79 3.11 10.60 3.08
CA ASN A 79 4.21 10.98 2.20
C ASN A 79 3.71 11.94 1.12
N HIS A 80 4.62 12.69 0.49
CA HIS A 80 4.29 13.76 -0.46
C HIS A 80 3.33 13.33 -1.58
N TYR A 81 3.51 12.13 -2.13
CA TYR A 81 2.68 11.63 -3.25
C TYR A 81 1.50 10.76 -2.81
N GLY A 82 1.30 10.59 -1.55
CA GLY A 82 0.20 9.80 -1.01
C GLY A 82 0.62 8.88 0.13
N PRO A 83 -0.34 8.15 0.72
CA PRO A 83 -0.05 7.20 1.78
C PRO A 83 0.90 6.13 1.31
N THR A 84 1.95 5.89 2.09
CA THR A 84 3.04 4.98 1.74
C THR A 84 3.18 3.91 2.81
N PRO A 85 3.15 2.61 2.46
CA PRO A 85 3.42 1.53 3.41
C PRO A 85 4.89 1.57 3.82
N VAL A 86 5.14 1.79 5.10
CA VAL A 86 6.49 2.09 5.64
C VAL A 86 7.48 0.97 5.38
N GLU A 87 7.06 -0.27 5.52
CA GLU A 87 7.95 -1.43 5.50
C GLU A 87 7.99 -2.16 4.14
N PHE A 88 7.26 -1.62 3.15
CA PHE A 88 7.14 -2.23 1.82
C PHE A 88 8.50 -2.51 1.17
N LYS A 89 9.36 -1.51 1.08
CA LYS A 89 10.67 -1.67 0.40
C LYS A 89 11.52 -2.75 1.04
N LYS A 90 11.55 -2.81 2.36
CA LYS A 90 12.33 -3.77 3.12
C LYS A 90 11.78 -5.19 2.95
N ILE A 91 10.47 -5.34 3.02
CA ILE A 91 9.78 -6.63 2.81
C ILE A 91 10.03 -7.13 1.39
N VAL A 92 9.81 -6.27 0.39
CA VAL A 92 9.99 -6.64 -1.02
C VAL A 92 11.44 -6.95 -1.36
N GLU A 93 12.40 -6.23 -0.80
CA GLU A 93 13.82 -6.56 -0.95
C GLU A 93 14.14 -7.99 -0.47
N GLY A 94 13.58 -8.39 0.66
CA GLY A 94 13.68 -9.78 1.14
C GLY A 94 13.00 -10.78 0.21
N MET A 95 11.85 -10.45 -0.35
CA MET A 95 11.16 -11.28 -1.33
C MET A 95 11.91 -11.42 -2.65
N GLU A 96 12.53 -10.36 -3.12
CA GLU A 96 13.40 -10.38 -4.31
C GLU A 96 14.59 -11.32 -4.12
N LYS A 97 15.24 -11.26 -2.97
CA LYS A 97 16.37 -12.15 -2.64
C LYS A 97 15.98 -13.63 -2.62
N LYS A 98 14.75 -13.93 -2.28
CA LYS A 98 14.19 -15.29 -2.27
C LYS A 98 13.59 -15.71 -3.62
N GLY A 99 13.57 -14.83 -4.61
CA GLY A 99 12.97 -15.10 -5.91
C GLY A 99 11.44 -15.14 -5.90
N GLU A 100 10.80 -14.53 -4.93
CA GLU A 100 9.34 -14.50 -4.80
C GLU A 100 8.68 -13.38 -5.61
N VAL A 101 9.40 -12.29 -5.82
CA VAL A 101 8.99 -11.12 -6.58
C VAL A 101 10.15 -10.64 -7.44
N GLU A 102 9.86 -10.10 -8.60
CA GLU A 102 10.83 -9.43 -9.46
C GLU A 102 10.43 -7.97 -9.65
N ARG A 103 11.36 -7.08 -9.42
CA ARG A 103 11.21 -5.66 -9.74
C ARG A 103 11.74 -5.40 -11.14
N VAL A 104 10.92 -4.80 -11.99
CA VAL A 104 11.30 -4.43 -13.35
C VAL A 104 11.08 -2.94 -13.57
N LYS A 105 11.94 -2.34 -14.40
CA LYS A 105 11.74 -0.98 -14.89
C LYS A 105 10.87 -1.02 -16.14
N SER A 106 9.89 -0.13 -16.19
CA SER A 106 8.97 0.01 -17.30
C SER A 106 8.70 1.48 -17.56
N SER A 107 7.96 1.79 -18.59
CA SER A 107 7.45 3.13 -18.86
C SER A 107 5.95 3.10 -19.09
N TYR A 108 5.27 4.17 -18.66
CA TYR A 108 3.86 4.39 -18.87
C TYR A 108 3.65 5.83 -19.31
N PHE A 109 3.21 6.02 -20.55
CA PHE A 109 3.07 7.34 -21.17
C PHE A 109 4.31 8.24 -20.97
N GLN A 110 5.51 7.74 -21.30
CA GLN A 110 6.81 8.43 -21.17
C GLN A 110 7.31 8.65 -19.73
N TYR A 111 6.58 8.21 -18.71
CA TYR A 111 7.03 8.25 -17.33
C TYR A 111 7.72 6.94 -16.95
N ASP A 112 8.84 7.04 -16.25
CA ASP A 112 9.51 5.88 -15.67
C ASP A 112 8.63 5.25 -14.59
N GLN A 113 8.52 3.94 -14.63
CA GLN A 113 7.67 3.18 -13.74
C GLN A 113 8.44 2.00 -13.17
N LYS A 114 8.41 1.83 -11.85
CA LYS A 114 8.85 0.61 -11.18
C LYS A 114 7.66 -0.34 -11.09
N LYS A 115 7.82 -1.55 -11.62
CA LYS A 115 6.80 -2.59 -11.55
C LYS A 115 7.30 -3.76 -10.71
N TYR A 116 6.37 -4.44 -10.10
CA TYR A 116 6.61 -5.66 -9.34
C TYR A 116 5.81 -6.80 -9.95
N LEU A 117 6.47 -7.91 -10.24
CA LEU A 117 5.84 -9.10 -10.82
C LEU A 117 5.97 -10.26 -9.83
N PRO A 118 4.89 -11.03 -9.62
CA PRO A 118 4.96 -12.20 -8.74
C PRO A 118 5.74 -13.32 -9.42
N ARG A 119 6.54 -14.05 -8.64
CA ARG A 119 7.34 -15.19 -9.09
C ARG A 119 6.90 -16.51 -8.45
N ARG A 120 5.92 -16.48 -7.58
CA ARG A 120 5.23 -17.65 -7.04
C ARG A 120 3.76 -17.35 -6.80
N GLU A 121 2.97 -18.37 -6.69
CA GLU A 121 1.57 -18.26 -6.30
C GLU A 121 1.46 -17.80 -4.83
N PRO A 122 0.46 -16.98 -4.49
CA PRO A 122 0.19 -16.64 -3.11
C PRO A 122 -0.29 -17.87 -2.32
N ASP A 123 0.14 -17.97 -1.08
CA ASP A 123 -0.40 -18.93 -0.11
C ASP A 123 -1.62 -18.29 0.58
N LEU A 124 -2.80 -18.78 0.26
CA LEU A 124 -4.06 -18.20 0.74
C LEU A 124 -4.54 -18.82 2.07
N LYS A 125 -3.78 -19.72 2.68
CA LYS A 125 -4.17 -20.40 3.93
C LYS A 125 -4.47 -19.43 5.08
N ASN A 126 -3.75 -18.32 5.14
CA ASN A 126 -3.90 -17.31 6.19
C ASN A 126 -4.83 -16.15 5.81
N LEU A 127 -5.50 -16.25 4.67
CA LEU A 127 -6.49 -15.29 4.22
C LEU A 127 -7.88 -15.89 4.27
N SER A 128 -8.79 -15.22 4.96
CA SER A 128 -10.19 -15.63 4.99
C SER A 128 -10.90 -15.33 3.65
N ALA A 129 -12.01 -16.02 3.41
CA ALA A 129 -12.85 -15.73 2.24
C ALA A 129 -13.36 -14.27 2.24
N GLN A 130 -13.65 -13.71 3.41
CA GLN A 130 -14.04 -12.31 3.58
C GLN A 130 -12.90 -11.36 3.17
N GLU A 131 -11.68 -11.64 3.57
CA GLU A 131 -10.50 -10.84 3.22
C GLU A 131 -10.23 -10.87 1.71
N ILE A 132 -10.28 -12.05 1.09
CA ILE A 132 -10.11 -12.21 -0.36
C ILE A 132 -11.20 -11.45 -1.13
N LYS A 133 -12.44 -11.60 -0.74
CA LYS A 133 -13.57 -10.89 -1.35
C LYS A 133 -13.38 -9.38 -1.25
N HIS A 134 -12.96 -8.88 -0.10
CA HIS A 134 -12.69 -7.46 0.11
C HIS A 134 -11.58 -6.94 -0.81
N ILE A 135 -10.47 -7.68 -0.92
CA ILE A 135 -9.37 -7.31 -1.83
C ILE A 135 -9.89 -7.24 -3.27
N ASP A 136 -10.63 -8.23 -3.72
CA ASP A 136 -11.20 -8.27 -5.06
C ASP A 136 -12.14 -7.07 -5.33
N GLU A 137 -12.95 -6.69 -4.37
CA GLU A 137 -13.85 -5.52 -4.47
C GLU A 137 -13.06 -4.21 -4.61
N VAL A 138 -11.99 -4.02 -3.84
CA VAL A 138 -11.14 -2.83 -3.95
C VAL A 138 -10.43 -2.78 -5.31
N LEU A 139 -9.88 -3.90 -5.75
CA LEU A 139 -9.21 -3.97 -7.06
C LEU A 139 -10.19 -3.73 -8.21
N ALA A 140 -11.39 -4.28 -8.16
CA ALA A 140 -12.43 -4.05 -9.16
C ALA A 140 -12.81 -2.55 -9.26
N ARG A 141 -12.85 -1.85 -8.13
CA ARG A 141 -13.22 -0.44 -8.09
C ARG A 141 -12.07 0.49 -8.50
N LEU A 142 -10.83 0.20 -8.13
CA LEU A 142 -9.72 1.14 -8.18
C LEU A 142 -8.59 0.78 -9.13
N SER A 143 -8.44 -0.48 -9.56
CA SER A 143 -7.24 -0.91 -10.29
C SER A 143 -7.18 -0.42 -11.75
N ASP A 144 -8.23 0.14 -12.29
CA ASP A 144 -8.24 0.76 -13.63
C ASP A 144 -7.81 2.23 -13.60
N LYS A 145 -7.71 2.82 -12.41
CA LYS A 145 -7.22 4.19 -12.24
C LYS A 145 -5.70 4.25 -12.39
N ASN A 146 -5.21 5.33 -12.96
CA ASN A 146 -3.76 5.57 -13.03
C ASN A 146 -3.23 6.15 -11.70
N ALA A 147 -1.90 6.28 -11.60
CA ALA A 147 -1.25 6.77 -10.38
C ALA A 147 -1.71 8.19 -9.98
N ASN A 148 -1.93 9.08 -10.95
CA ASN A 148 -2.40 10.44 -10.68
C ASN A 148 -3.83 10.46 -10.14
N GLU A 149 -4.71 9.66 -10.72
CA GLU A 149 -6.10 9.52 -10.25
C GLU A 149 -6.16 8.92 -8.84
N LEU A 150 -5.36 7.89 -8.57
CA LEU A 150 -5.26 7.28 -7.25
C LEU A 150 -4.64 8.24 -6.22
N SER A 151 -3.63 9.02 -6.62
CA SER A 151 -3.06 10.08 -5.77
C SER A 151 -4.12 11.11 -5.39
N ALA A 152 -4.85 11.65 -6.35
CA ALA A 152 -5.91 12.62 -6.11
C ALA A 152 -7.00 12.04 -5.19
N TYR A 153 -7.42 10.81 -5.43
CA TYR A 153 -8.42 10.12 -4.62
C TYR A 153 -7.94 9.90 -3.17
N SER A 154 -6.68 9.50 -2.98
CA SER A 154 -6.10 9.33 -1.64
C SER A 154 -5.91 10.66 -0.91
N HIS A 155 -5.55 11.74 -1.61
CA HIS A 155 -5.37 13.08 -1.03
C HIS A 155 -6.69 13.70 -0.57
N SER A 156 -7.80 13.33 -1.16
CA SER A 156 -9.14 13.76 -0.73
C SER A 156 -9.72 12.91 0.39
N ASP A 157 -9.10 11.79 0.73
CA ASP A 157 -9.53 10.94 1.83
C ASP A 157 -9.22 11.56 3.19
N VAL A 158 -10.15 11.46 4.14
CA VAL A 158 -10.02 12.05 5.47
C VAL A 158 -8.77 11.57 6.21
N PRO A 159 -8.43 10.27 6.24
CA PRO A 159 -7.18 9.82 6.88
C PRO A 159 -5.93 10.56 6.40
N TRP A 160 -5.83 10.84 5.11
CA TRP A 160 -4.74 11.66 4.59
C TRP A 160 -4.80 13.11 5.07
N ARG A 161 -5.97 13.74 4.97
CA ARG A 161 -6.14 15.18 5.24
C ARG A 161 -5.89 15.57 6.69
N VAL A 162 -6.25 14.71 7.66
CA VAL A 162 -6.19 15.05 9.09
C VAL A 162 -4.81 14.84 9.71
N HIS A 163 -3.88 14.20 9.01
CA HIS A 163 -2.52 13.98 9.48
C HIS A 163 -1.55 15.01 8.90
N LYS A 164 -0.42 15.21 9.60
CA LYS A 164 0.69 16.05 9.11
C LYS A 164 1.65 15.24 8.25
N PRO A 165 2.38 15.89 7.32
CA PRO A 165 3.41 15.21 6.53
C PRO A 165 4.38 14.41 7.41
N GLY A 166 4.65 13.16 7.04
CA GLY A 166 5.53 12.24 7.76
C GLY A 166 4.91 11.51 8.94
N GLU A 167 3.70 11.87 9.37
CA GLU A 167 3.01 11.16 10.45
C GLU A 167 2.50 9.79 9.97
N THR A 168 2.46 8.84 10.91
CA THR A 168 1.72 7.59 10.72
C THR A 168 0.23 7.88 10.66
N ILE A 169 -0.43 7.36 9.63
CA ILE A 169 -1.87 7.54 9.42
C ILE A 169 -2.62 6.58 10.35
N SER A 170 -3.47 7.12 11.21
CA SER A 170 -4.31 6.34 12.11
C SER A 170 -5.42 5.62 11.35
N TYR A 171 -5.57 4.32 11.57
CA TYR A 171 -6.67 3.54 10.98
C TYR A 171 -8.04 4.04 11.42
N GLU A 172 -8.18 4.47 12.67
CA GLU A 172 -9.44 4.97 13.24
C GLU A 172 -9.95 6.22 12.53
N SER A 173 -9.10 6.95 11.83
CA SER A 173 -9.51 8.14 11.07
C SER A 173 -10.49 7.82 9.92
N VAL A 174 -10.62 6.57 9.52
CA VAL A 174 -11.62 6.14 8.51
C VAL A 174 -13.06 6.39 8.96
N PHE A 175 -13.31 6.41 10.26
CA PHE A 175 -14.67 6.65 10.81
C PHE A 175 -15.14 8.09 10.64
N TYR A 176 -14.26 9.00 10.22
CA TYR A 176 -14.56 10.40 9.90
C TYR A 176 -14.66 10.68 8.40
N ARG A 177 -14.63 9.63 7.57
CA ARG A 177 -14.74 9.74 6.12
C ARG A 177 -16.06 10.36 5.69
N ASP A 178 -16.02 11.10 4.58
CA ASP A 178 -17.18 11.58 3.86
C ASP A 178 -17.79 10.47 2.96
N GLU A 179 -18.92 10.75 2.35
CA GLU A 179 -19.66 9.81 1.50
C GLU A 179 -18.86 9.35 0.27
N ASP A 180 -17.94 10.19 -0.23
CA ASP A 180 -17.16 9.87 -1.42
C ASP A 180 -16.13 8.75 -1.18
N HIS A 181 -15.72 8.55 0.08
CA HIS A 181 -14.69 7.57 0.45
C HIS A 181 -15.20 6.46 1.36
N SER A 182 -16.27 6.69 2.11
CA SER A 182 -16.81 5.70 3.02
C SER A 182 -17.30 4.45 2.28
N VAL A 183 -16.93 3.30 2.80
CA VAL A 183 -17.30 1.99 2.25
C VAL A 183 -18.20 1.19 3.19
N ARG A 184 -18.56 1.77 4.34
CA ARG A 184 -19.47 1.16 5.33
C ARG A 184 -20.83 1.84 5.32
N ASN A 185 -21.87 1.04 5.37
CA ASN A 185 -23.23 1.56 5.55
C ASN A 185 -23.55 1.62 7.04
N TYR A 186 -23.55 2.82 7.60
CA TYR A 186 -23.84 3.04 9.02
C TYR A 186 -25.34 3.02 9.33
N ASP A 187 -26.21 3.14 8.33
CA ASP A 187 -27.67 3.14 8.52
C ASP A 187 -28.21 1.75 8.91
N ASP A 188 -27.49 0.69 8.57
CA ASP A 188 -27.87 -0.68 8.90
C ASP A 188 -27.59 -1.03 10.38
N GLU A 189 -26.96 -0.16 11.15
CA GLU A 189 -26.61 -0.37 12.57
C GLU A 189 -27.63 0.23 13.56
N LEU A 190 -28.64 0.90 13.06
CA LEU A 190 -29.73 1.49 13.84
C LEU A 190 -30.96 0.57 13.86
#